data_fab900cf3ca85fe8b0d937bd7384e40d
#
_entry.id   fab900cf3ca85fe8b0d937bd7384e40d
#
_cell.length_a   1.000
_cell.length_b   1.000
_cell.length_c   1.000
_cell.angle_alpha   90.00
_cell.angle_beta   90.00
_cell.angle_gamma   90.00
#
_symmetry.space_group_name_H-M   'P 1'
#
loop_
_entity.id
_entity.type
_entity.pdbx_description
1 polymer ?
#
loop_
_entity_poly.entity_id
_entity_poly.type
_entity_poly.pdbx_seq_one_letter_code
_entity_poly.pdbx_strand_id
1 'polypeptide(L)'
;MNGKEYAWNTWGEILNPPTDAQVWATYTNEFYEGSPAVTFRKLGKGTITYVGVDSHNGVLEKDILKKLYAQLNIPVMDLPYGVTMEYRNGFGIVLNYSDRPYTFDLPKGSKVLIGTPEIPTAGVLVFSI
;
A
#
# COMPACT_ATOMS: atom_id res chain seq x y z
N MET A 1 -9.89 7.26 -7.44
CA MET A 1 -9.69 5.90 -8.03
C MET A 1 -10.82 5.01 -7.55
N ASN A 2 -11.54 4.32 -8.45
CA ASN A 2 -12.71 3.46 -8.12
C ASN A 2 -13.80 4.16 -7.28
N GLY A 3 -14.12 5.42 -7.56
CA GLY A 3 -15.08 6.22 -6.80
C GLY A 3 -14.61 6.69 -5.43
N LYS A 4 -13.40 6.34 -5.01
CA LYS A 4 -12.80 6.81 -3.76
C LYS A 4 -12.06 8.12 -4.00
N GLU A 5 -12.27 9.10 -3.14
CA GLU A 5 -11.55 10.36 -3.11
C GLU A 5 -10.36 10.30 -2.14
N TYR A 6 -9.31 11.07 -2.46
CA TYR A 6 -8.08 11.15 -1.68
C TYR A 6 -7.68 12.62 -1.52
N ALA A 7 -7.40 13.02 -0.31
CA ALA A 7 -6.76 14.31 -0.10
C ALA A 7 -5.30 14.22 -0.54
N TRP A 8 -4.86 15.11 -1.42
CA TRP A 8 -3.46 15.25 -1.77
C TRP A 8 -2.80 16.33 -0.91
N ASN A 9 -1.49 16.29 -0.82
CA ASN A 9 -0.75 17.03 0.20
C ASN A 9 0.01 18.23 -0.40
N THR A 10 1.27 18.05 -0.70
CA THR A 10 2.20 19.17 -0.98
C THR A 10 2.50 19.33 -2.46
N TRP A 11 2.36 18.26 -3.23
CA TRP A 11 2.87 18.20 -4.59
C TRP A 11 1.90 17.50 -5.53
N GLY A 12 1.72 18.08 -6.72
CA GLY A 12 0.92 17.49 -7.78
C GLY A 12 1.34 17.99 -9.16
N GLU A 13 1.26 17.10 -10.14
CA GLU A 13 1.51 17.38 -11.56
C GLU A 13 0.26 17.12 -12.39
N ILE A 14 -0.01 17.97 -13.37
CA ILE A 14 -0.98 17.71 -14.42
C ILE A 14 -0.31 16.82 -15.46
N LEU A 15 -0.78 15.58 -15.59
CA LEU A 15 -0.19 14.63 -16.52
C LEU A 15 -0.80 14.77 -17.92
N ASN A 16 0.02 14.56 -18.94
CA ASN A 16 -0.42 14.45 -20.32
C ASN A 16 -0.05 13.06 -20.86
N PRO A 17 -0.83 12.03 -20.52
CA PRO A 17 -0.50 10.67 -20.89
C PRO A 17 -0.72 10.40 -22.39
N PRO A 18 0.02 9.44 -22.98
CA PRO A 18 -0.26 8.96 -24.31
C PRO A 18 -1.63 8.29 -24.40
N THR A 19 -2.18 8.20 -25.60
CA THR A 19 -3.56 7.71 -25.85
C THR A 19 -3.81 6.25 -25.44
N ASP A 20 -2.76 5.45 -25.33
CA ASP A 20 -2.82 4.05 -24.88
C ASP A 20 -2.66 3.87 -23.36
N ALA A 21 -2.49 4.95 -22.60
CA ALA A 21 -2.46 4.92 -21.16
C ALA A 21 -3.88 4.98 -20.58
N GLN A 22 -4.07 4.22 -19.51
CA GLN A 22 -5.28 4.30 -18.68
C GLN A 22 -5.09 5.36 -17.60
N VAL A 23 -6.10 6.19 -17.38
CA VAL A 23 -6.14 7.13 -16.26
C VAL A 23 -6.78 6.41 -15.07
N TRP A 24 -6.04 6.30 -13.98
CA TRP A 24 -6.51 5.64 -12.76
C TRP A 24 -7.06 6.62 -11.73
N ALA A 25 -6.58 7.85 -11.72
CA ALA A 25 -7.12 8.92 -10.89
C ALA A 25 -7.01 10.26 -11.63
N THR A 26 -7.99 11.14 -11.36
CA THR A 26 -8.05 12.51 -11.83
C THR A 26 -8.21 13.45 -10.65
N TYR A 27 -7.86 14.70 -10.83
CA TYR A 27 -8.21 15.76 -9.88
C TYR A 27 -9.70 16.04 -9.91
N THR A 28 -10.31 16.38 -8.77
CA THR A 28 -11.76 16.62 -8.64
C THR A 28 -12.12 18.07 -8.36
N ASN A 29 -11.13 18.93 -8.16
CA ASN A 29 -11.34 20.33 -7.79
C ASN A 29 -10.32 21.23 -8.50
N GLU A 30 -10.55 22.54 -8.41
CA GLU A 30 -9.71 23.61 -8.91
C GLU A 30 -9.64 23.69 -10.45
N PHE A 31 -8.79 24.56 -10.98
CA PHE A 31 -8.65 24.79 -12.42
C PHE A 31 -8.14 23.57 -13.20
N TYR A 32 -7.61 22.56 -12.51
CA TYR A 32 -7.10 21.31 -13.08
C TYR A 32 -8.08 20.13 -12.92
N GLU A 33 -9.33 20.39 -12.52
CA GLU A 33 -10.38 19.36 -12.43
C GLU A 33 -10.46 18.52 -13.71
N GLY A 34 -10.58 17.21 -13.56
CA GLY A 34 -10.59 16.25 -14.67
C GLY A 34 -9.22 15.89 -15.23
N SER A 35 -8.18 16.66 -14.90
CA SER A 35 -6.81 16.34 -15.36
C SER A 35 -6.29 15.05 -14.72
N PRO A 36 -5.54 14.21 -15.49
CA PRO A 36 -4.94 12.99 -14.97
C PRO A 36 -3.93 13.26 -13.85
N ALA A 37 -4.04 12.51 -12.76
CA ALA A 37 -3.11 12.53 -11.62
C ALA A 37 -2.36 11.20 -11.47
N VAL A 38 -2.96 10.07 -11.89
CA VAL A 38 -2.33 8.76 -11.89
C VAL A 38 -2.62 8.06 -13.20
N THR A 39 -1.58 7.52 -13.83
CA THR A 39 -1.69 6.81 -15.10
C THR A 39 -1.05 5.43 -15.04
N PHE A 40 -1.58 4.52 -15.84
CA PHE A 40 -1.09 3.15 -15.98
C PHE A 40 -0.97 2.81 -17.46
N ARG A 41 0.11 2.14 -17.83
CA ARG A 41 0.36 1.73 -19.21
C ARG A 41 1.07 0.38 -19.25
N LYS A 42 0.69 -0.46 -20.21
CA LYS A 42 1.48 -1.65 -20.56
C LYS A 42 2.68 -1.23 -21.41
N LEU A 43 3.85 -1.78 -21.11
CA LEU A 43 5.08 -1.54 -21.87
C LEU A 43 5.81 -2.87 -22.06
N GLY A 44 5.77 -3.42 -23.27
CA GLY A 44 6.32 -4.74 -23.56
C GLY A 44 5.66 -5.82 -22.67
N LYS A 45 6.47 -6.55 -21.91
CA LYS A 45 6.02 -7.57 -20.97
C LYS A 45 5.69 -7.03 -19.56
N GLY A 46 5.97 -5.76 -19.34
CA GLY A 46 5.75 -5.11 -18.04
C GLY A 46 4.69 -4.02 -18.09
N THR A 47 4.64 -3.25 -17.01
CA THR A 47 3.74 -2.11 -16.86
C THR A 47 4.47 -0.92 -16.24
N ILE A 48 4.02 0.28 -16.54
CA ILE A 48 4.44 1.51 -15.90
C ILE A 48 3.21 2.14 -15.25
N THR A 49 3.33 2.50 -13.98
CA THR A 49 2.37 3.32 -13.28
C THR A 49 3.08 4.61 -12.87
N TYR A 50 2.55 5.73 -13.31
CA TYR A 50 3.07 7.04 -12.93
C TYR A 50 2.07 7.70 -11.97
N VAL A 51 2.59 8.13 -10.82
CA VAL A 51 1.82 8.80 -9.78
C VAL A 51 2.33 10.24 -9.72
N GLY A 52 1.52 11.18 -10.23
CA GLY A 52 1.84 12.58 -10.34
C GLY A 52 1.37 13.41 -9.15
N VAL A 53 1.16 12.79 -7.99
CA VAL A 53 0.64 13.46 -6.80
C VAL A 53 1.05 12.69 -5.55
N ASP A 54 1.36 13.40 -4.45
CA ASP A 54 1.50 12.78 -3.14
C ASP A 54 0.17 12.89 -2.36
N SER A 55 -0.32 11.78 -1.83
CA SER A 55 -1.53 11.79 -1.03
C SER A 55 -1.25 11.92 0.47
N HIS A 56 -2.22 12.48 1.20
CA HIS A 56 -2.12 12.57 2.64
C HIS A 56 -1.95 11.17 3.26
N ASN A 57 -0.86 10.97 4.01
CA ASN A 57 -0.47 9.70 4.63
C ASN A 57 -0.27 8.53 3.64
N GLY A 58 -0.01 8.78 2.35
CA GLY A 58 0.27 7.74 1.35
C GLY A 58 -0.91 6.81 1.05
N VAL A 59 -2.15 7.25 1.28
CA VAL A 59 -3.34 6.39 1.15
C VAL A 59 -3.62 6.02 -0.30
N LEU A 60 -3.42 6.96 -1.24
CA LEU A 60 -3.58 6.70 -2.67
C LEU A 60 -2.50 5.73 -3.16
N GLU A 61 -1.25 5.96 -2.79
CA GLU A 61 -0.10 5.14 -3.16
C GLU A 61 -0.26 3.70 -2.65
N LYS A 62 -0.73 3.54 -1.41
CA LYS A 62 -1.07 2.23 -0.85
C LYS A 62 -2.14 1.51 -1.68
N ASP A 63 -3.20 2.19 -2.08
CA ASP A 63 -4.28 1.59 -2.88
C ASP A 63 -3.80 1.28 -4.32
N ILE A 64 -2.90 2.09 -4.89
CA ILE A 64 -2.25 1.81 -6.18
C ILE A 64 -1.40 0.55 -6.10
N LEU A 65 -0.56 0.42 -5.07
CA LEU A 65 0.28 -0.76 -4.87
C LEU A 65 -0.57 -2.03 -4.68
N LYS A 66 -1.63 -1.97 -3.89
CA LYS A 66 -2.58 -3.09 -3.75
C LYS A 66 -3.18 -3.50 -5.10
N LYS A 67 -3.60 -2.53 -5.93
CA LYS A 67 -4.14 -2.79 -7.25
C LYS A 67 -3.11 -3.46 -8.17
N LEU A 68 -1.85 -3.00 -8.14
CA LEU A 68 -0.77 -3.60 -8.93
C LEU A 68 -0.45 -5.03 -8.48
N TYR A 69 -0.34 -5.28 -7.20
CA TYR A 69 -0.10 -6.62 -6.68
C TYR A 69 -1.25 -7.58 -6.98
N ALA A 70 -2.50 -7.11 -6.90
CA ALA A 70 -3.65 -7.91 -7.28
C ALA A 70 -3.62 -8.32 -8.76
N GLN A 71 -3.17 -7.45 -9.67
CA GLN A 71 -3.00 -7.79 -11.09
C GLN A 71 -1.92 -8.86 -11.33
N LEU A 72 -0.95 -8.96 -10.44
CA LEU A 72 0.13 -9.94 -10.48
C LEU A 72 -0.18 -11.20 -9.66
N ASN A 73 -1.37 -11.30 -9.07
CA ASN A 73 -1.76 -12.37 -8.12
C ASN A 73 -0.79 -12.49 -6.94
N ILE A 74 -0.19 -11.38 -6.51
CA ILE A 74 0.67 -11.32 -5.34
C ILE A 74 -0.22 -11.01 -4.13
N PRO A 75 -0.27 -11.89 -3.11
CA PRO A 75 -1.04 -11.64 -1.91
C PRO A 75 -0.43 -10.47 -1.13
N VAL A 76 -1.30 -9.58 -0.65
CA VAL A 76 -0.89 -8.42 0.17
C VAL A 76 -1.55 -8.54 1.54
N MET A 77 -0.77 -8.42 2.58
CA MET A 77 -1.26 -8.31 3.95
C MET A 77 -1.58 -6.85 4.25
N ASP A 78 -2.80 -6.58 4.69
CA ASP A 78 -3.22 -5.22 5.05
C ASP A 78 -2.98 -4.99 6.55
N LEU A 79 -1.81 -4.45 6.87
CA LEU A 79 -1.45 -4.09 8.24
C LEU A 79 -1.88 -2.64 8.54
N PRO A 80 -2.29 -2.35 9.79
CA PRO A 80 -2.59 -0.98 10.21
C PRO A 80 -1.33 -0.11 10.21
N TYR A 81 -1.53 1.21 10.22
CA TYR A 81 -0.42 2.15 10.32
C TYR A 81 0.42 1.91 11.57
N GLY A 82 1.73 1.90 11.42
CA GLY A 82 2.68 1.64 12.50
C GLY A 82 2.93 0.15 12.78
N VAL A 83 2.23 -0.78 12.12
CA VAL A 83 2.55 -2.21 12.20
C VAL A 83 3.27 -2.64 10.93
N THR A 84 4.42 -3.29 11.08
CA THR A 84 5.21 -3.82 9.97
C THR A 84 5.45 -5.30 10.14
N MET A 85 5.63 -5.99 9.02
CA MET A 85 5.92 -7.42 9.00
C MET A 85 6.96 -7.74 7.95
N GLU A 86 7.93 -8.58 8.33
CA GLU A 86 8.97 -9.10 7.45
C GLU A 86 9.06 -10.62 7.54
N TYR A 87 9.33 -11.26 6.41
CA TYR A 87 9.66 -12.67 6.35
C TYR A 87 11.15 -12.86 6.05
N ARG A 88 11.83 -13.65 6.85
CA ARG A 88 13.24 -13.94 6.63
C ARG A 88 13.62 -15.34 7.11
N ASN A 89 14.16 -16.14 6.21
CA ASN A 89 14.72 -17.47 6.52
C ASN A 89 13.75 -18.39 7.30
N GLY A 90 12.46 -18.41 6.93
CA GLY A 90 11.46 -19.24 7.60
C GLY A 90 10.91 -18.64 8.89
N PHE A 91 11.19 -17.35 9.16
CA PHE A 91 10.63 -16.62 10.28
C PHE A 91 9.76 -15.47 9.80
N GLY A 92 8.66 -15.22 10.52
CA GLY A 92 7.90 -14.00 10.45
C GLY A 92 8.24 -13.11 11.64
N ILE A 93 8.47 -11.82 11.37
CA ILE A 93 8.80 -10.81 12.39
C ILE A 93 7.78 -9.69 12.26
N VAL A 94 6.98 -9.47 13.29
CA VAL A 94 5.99 -8.38 13.34
C VAL A 94 6.42 -7.37 14.38
N LEU A 95 6.45 -6.10 14.00
CA LEU A 95 6.81 -4.98 14.85
C LEU A 95 5.63 -4.03 14.96
N ASN A 96 5.28 -3.65 16.17
CA ASN A 96 4.21 -2.69 16.44
C ASN A 96 4.79 -1.34 16.90
N TYR A 97 4.88 -0.38 15.99
CA TYR A 97 5.26 1.01 16.26
C TYR A 97 4.05 1.92 16.47
N SER A 98 2.83 1.36 16.47
CA SER A 98 1.62 2.16 16.70
C SER A 98 1.44 2.50 18.19
N ASP A 99 0.50 3.38 18.47
CA ASP A 99 0.16 3.86 19.81
C ASP A 99 -0.79 2.92 20.60
N ARG A 100 -1.14 1.77 20.01
CA ARG A 100 -2.08 0.80 20.59
C ARG A 100 -1.63 -0.64 20.35
N PRO A 101 -2.05 -1.61 21.21
CA PRO A 101 -1.80 -3.02 20.95
C PRO A 101 -2.42 -3.48 19.62
N TYR A 102 -1.78 -4.44 19.00
CA TYR A 102 -2.24 -5.06 17.75
C TYR A 102 -2.25 -6.58 17.90
N THR A 103 -3.36 -7.22 17.55
CA THR A 103 -3.46 -8.69 17.52
C THR A 103 -3.15 -9.18 16.13
N PHE A 104 -2.11 -10.01 15.99
CA PHE A 104 -1.69 -10.61 14.73
C PHE A 104 -2.25 -12.03 14.60
N ASP A 105 -2.92 -12.29 13.47
CA ASP A 105 -3.41 -13.62 13.12
C ASP A 105 -2.26 -14.48 12.59
N LEU A 106 -1.79 -15.39 13.44
CA LEU A 106 -0.72 -16.31 13.09
C LEU A 106 -1.13 -17.27 11.98
N PRO A 107 -0.29 -17.50 10.96
CA PRO A 107 -0.52 -18.55 9.99
C PRO A 107 -0.64 -19.92 10.66
N LYS A 108 -1.51 -20.76 10.15
CA LYS A 108 -1.73 -22.11 10.68
C LYS A 108 -0.43 -22.92 10.68
N GLY A 109 -0.08 -23.51 11.82
CA GLY A 109 1.15 -24.29 11.99
C GLY A 109 2.36 -23.49 12.47
N SER A 110 2.26 -22.17 12.56
CA SER A 110 3.34 -21.32 13.08
C SER A 110 3.59 -21.58 14.58
N LYS A 111 4.84 -21.45 14.99
CA LYS A 111 5.27 -21.52 16.38
C LYS A 111 5.82 -20.17 16.82
N VAL A 112 5.24 -19.58 17.87
CA VAL A 112 5.76 -18.34 18.48
C VAL A 112 7.11 -18.61 19.14
N LEU A 113 8.09 -17.77 18.86
CA LEU A 113 9.46 -17.83 19.39
C LEU A 113 9.74 -16.67 20.34
N ILE A 114 9.24 -15.48 20.04
CA ILE A 114 9.40 -14.26 20.86
C ILE A 114 8.06 -13.52 20.85
N GLY A 115 7.69 -13.00 22.02
CA GLY A 115 6.46 -12.22 22.18
C GLY A 115 5.19 -13.06 22.24
N THR A 116 4.08 -12.43 21.96
CA THR A 116 2.74 -13.03 21.88
C THR A 116 1.99 -12.49 20.66
N PRO A 117 0.94 -13.18 20.16
CA PRO A 117 0.10 -12.66 19.09
C PRO A 117 -0.54 -11.30 19.41
N GLU A 118 -0.82 -11.02 20.67
CA GLU A 118 -1.19 -9.67 21.12
C GLU A 118 0.09 -8.87 21.37
N ILE A 119 0.44 -8.02 20.41
CA ILE A 119 1.68 -7.26 20.37
C ILE A 119 1.45 -5.89 20.99
N PRO A 120 2.04 -5.59 22.15
CA PRO A 120 1.88 -4.28 22.78
C PRO A 120 2.52 -3.18 21.93
N THR A 121 2.26 -1.92 22.26
CA THR A 121 3.00 -0.76 21.72
C THR A 121 4.50 -0.95 21.92
N ALA A 122 5.29 -0.65 20.89
CA ALA A 122 6.73 -0.92 20.82
C ALA A 122 7.11 -2.40 21.00
N GLY A 123 6.15 -3.31 20.79
CA GLY A 123 6.34 -4.74 20.92
C GLY A 123 6.78 -5.43 19.64
N VAL A 124 7.24 -6.68 19.81
CA VAL A 124 7.67 -7.56 18.73
C VAL A 124 7.07 -8.95 18.90
N LEU A 125 6.70 -9.54 17.77
CA LEU A 125 6.35 -10.96 17.68
C LEU A 125 7.28 -11.60 16.65
N VAL A 126 7.92 -12.72 17.03
CA VAL A 126 8.67 -13.57 16.11
C VAL A 126 8.09 -14.98 16.13
N PHE A 127 7.84 -15.53 14.96
CA PHE A 127 7.31 -16.88 14.80
C PHE A 127 8.00 -17.62 13.65
N SER A 128 8.05 -18.94 13.72
CA SER A 128 8.44 -19.80 12.59
C SER A 128 7.24 -20.12 11.72
N ILE A 129 7.50 -20.31 10.43
CA ILE A 129 6.49 -20.70 9.43
C ILE A 129 6.63 -22.19 9.17
#